data_bca2211bba714c87480483947587b1f9
#
_entry.id   bca2211bba714c87480483947587b1f9
#
_cell.length_a   1.000
_cell.length_b   1.000
_cell.length_c   1.000
_cell.angle_alpha   90.00
_cell.angle_beta   90.00
_cell.angle_gamma   90.00
#
_symmetry.space_group_name_H-M   'P 1'
#
loop_
_entity.id
_entity.type
_entity.pdbx_description
1 polymer ?
#
loop_
_entity_poly.entity_id
_entity_poly.type
_entity_poly.pdbx_seq_one_letter_code
_entity_poly.pdbx_strand_id
1 'polypeptide(L)'
;YVSVCAHLAAATYIANAINGEPIADLDASIYTDPKNFVEATATSTPDSHLWKQAILKEHNLLDATMKCWDVVDQSSLPSTANIIGTKWVFKVKYRNGTYERHKARIVALGYRQRKGVDYFETFSPTSSYVSIRLVLALTALPFWYSFDLDAVCAFISAPLPPDELVYLKPIEGFPLPPGKCLRLRKTIYGLKQSPAAYFKLCKEVYTKVGMKQLHSDECVFVRYENNIIGNPKLNIEDLLESGHFRTMPIVPEHERIYKQCHYPVACLIIVLYVDNNGVRTNCPELLERFERDVAADNRIDLVREGDMSWFLSTRYSFDFKTGLITADQEAYIDKLAANHGLTDAHSCKLPMKPSVDLAQIPLPDKPNPFWVSVYAMIVGELMFLATNSMPSIVFHVSALARYMTVGTKQHYAHAKTVLRYAIGQKKRKISWCAAHVRPPHLPCHIYAFSDASWADVVPSRKSTYCYLLFCNNAVFIWKSAVAPILALLTAESEMTA
;
A
#
# COMPACT_ATOMS: atom_id res chain seq x y z
N TYR A 1 13.44 40.32 -1.64
CA TYR A 1 14.75 39.62 -1.58
C TYR A 1 14.59 38.12 -1.69
N VAL A 2 13.71 37.48 -0.92
CA VAL A 2 13.49 36.03 -0.95
C VAL A 2 13.00 35.54 -2.33
N SER A 3 12.11 36.29 -3.00
CA SER A 3 11.60 35.97 -4.35
C SER A 3 12.67 36.04 -5.43
N VAL A 4 13.61 37.01 -5.35
CA VAL A 4 14.68 37.16 -6.33
C VAL A 4 15.74 36.06 -6.19
N CYS A 5 16.07 35.64 -4.96
CA CYS A 5 16.99 34.53 -4.71
C CYS A 5 16.42 33.19 -5.22
N ALA A 6 15.12 32.94 -5.06
CA ALA A 6 14.45 31.75 -5.57
C ALA A 6 14.47 31.70 -7.12
N HIS A 7 14.26 32.83 -7.79
CA HIS A 7 14.32 32.93 -9.25
C HIS A 7 15.75 32.76 -9.80
N LEU A 8 16.75 33.28 -9.10
CA LEU A 8 18.15 33.09 -9.46
C LEU A 8 18.60 31.63 -9.27
N ALA A 9 18.18 30.98 -8.17
CA ALA A 9 18.46 29.57 -7.93
C ALA A 9 17.80 28.66 -8.98
N ALA A 10 16.56 28.94 -9.37
CA ALA A 10 15.85 28.22 -10.43
C ALA A 10 16.52 28.43 -11.80
N ALA A 11 17.00 29.62 -12.12
CA ALA A 11 17.71 29.91 -13.35
C ALA A 11 19.07 29.22 -13.43
N THR A 12 19.81 29.15 -12.34
CA THR A 12 21.09 28.42 -12.24
C THR A 12 20.87 26.92 -12.36
N TYR A 13 19.78 26.39 -11.75
CA TYR A 13 19.37 24.99 -11.87
C TYR A 13 19.08 24.60 -13.32
N ILE A 14 18.32 25.45 -14.03
CA ILE A 14 17.97 25.22 -15.45
C ILE A 14 19.24 25.25 -16.32
N ALA A 15 20.18 26.16 -16.05
CA ALA A 15 21.43 26.23 -16.78
C ALA A 15 22.31 24.99 -16.57
N ASN A 16 22.39 24.47 -15.34
CA ASN A 16 23.15 23.26 -15.00
C ASN A 16 22.50 22.00 -15.60
N ALA A 17 21.17 21.90 -15.59
CA ALA A 17 20.43 20.79 -16.21
C ALA A 17 20.65 20.70 -17.74
N ILE A 18 20.85 21.86 -18.39
CA ILE A 18 21.17 21.94 -19.84
C ILE A 18 22.62 21.49 -20.10
N ASN A 19 23.53 21.75 -19.18
CA ASN A 19 24.95 21.47 -19.32
C ASN A 19 25.39 20.09 -18.80
N GLY A 20 24.46 19.27 -18.22
CA GLY A 20 24.76 17.91 -17.76
C GLY A 20 25.63 17.84 -16.50
N GLU A 21 25.80 18.93 -15.77
CA GLU A 21 26.52 18.92 -14.49
C GLU A 21 25.68 18.35 -13.34
N PRO A 22 26.26 17.61 -12.36
CA PRO A 22 25.53 17.11 -11.22
C PRO A 22 25.02 18.28 -10.37
N ILE A 23 23.72 18.29 -10.14
CA ILE A 23 23.02 19.35 -9.43
C ILE A 23 23.26 19.20 -7.94
N ALA A 24 23.92 20.18 -7.33
CA ALA A 24 24.09 20.26 -5.89
C ALA A 24 22.74 20.40 -5.18
N ASP A 25 22.62 19.87 -3.95
CA ASP A 25 21.44 19.87 -3.10
C ASP A 25 20.67 21.21 -3.13
N LEU A 26 19.59 21.26 -3.89
CA LEU A 26 18.65 22.38 -3.91
C LEU A 26 17.46 22.04 -3.01
N ASP A 27 17.13 22.97 -2.14
CA ASP A 27 16.01 22.92 -1.22
C ASP A 27 14.71 22.47 -1.94
N ALA A 28 14.10 21.40 -1.45
CA ALA A 28 12.90 20.77 -2.00
C ALA A 28 11.67 21.72 -2.12
N SER A 29 11.80 22.96 -1.61
CA SER A 29 10.74 23.99 -1.59
C SER A 29 10.59 24.81 -2.88
N ILE A 30 11.45 24.62 -3.89
CA ILE A 30 11.51 25.51 -5.07
C ILE A 30 10.36 25.25 -6.05
N TYR A 31 9.90 24.01 -6.20
CA TYR A 31 8.85 23.65 -7.14
C TYR A 31 7.51 23.40 -6.45
N THR A 32 6.46 23.95 -7.00
CA THR A 32 5.07 23.72 -6.52
C THR A 32 4.28 22.93 -7.54
N ASP A 33 3.40 22.03 -7.06
CA ASP A 33 2.52 21.27 -7.93
C ASP A 33 1.42 22.20 -8.50
N PRO A 34 1.30 22.39 -9.83
CA PRO A 34 0.21 23.19 -10.42
C PRO A 34 -1.15 22.52 -10.17
N LYS A 35 -2.18 23.33 -9.97
CA LYS A 35 -3.54 22.83 -9.69
C LYS A 35 -4.27 22.33 -10.93
N ASN A 36 -3.91 22.84 -12.12
CA ASN A 36 -4.57 22.54 -13.39
C ASN A 36 -3.63 22.80 -14.57
N PHE A 37 -4.11 22.45 -15.78
CA PHE A 37 -3.37 22.57 -17.03
C PHE A 37 -2.98 24.02 -17.34
N VAL A 38 -3.89 24.96 -17.12
CA VAL A 38 -3.66 26.38 -17.41
C VAL A 38 -2.50 26.92 -16.57
N GLU A 39 -2.50 26.63 -15.27
CA GLU A 39 -1.42 27.00 -14.35
C GLU A 39 -0.09 26.35 -14.75
N ALA A 40 -0.10 25.05 -15.07
CA ALA A 40 1.10 24.32 -15.47
C ALA A 40 1.75 24.87 -16.76
N THR A 41 0.96 25.39 -17.69
CA THR A 41 1.43 25.84 -19.00
C THR A 41 1.58 27.35 -19.11
N ALA A 42 1.18 28.12 -18.08
CA ALA A 42 1.25 29.56 -18.06
C ALA A 42 2.70 30.07 -18.15
N THR A 43 2.90 31.17 -18.86
CA THR A 43 4.22 31.81 -18.96
C THR A 43 4.70 32.41 -17.63
N SER A 44 3.77 32.64 -16.69
CA SER A 44 4.05 33.08 -15.33
C SER A 44 4.56 31.96 -14.41
N THR A 45 4.41 30.67 -14.80
CA THR A 45 4.93 29.53 -14.04
C THR A 45 6.40 29.32 -14.42
N PRO A 46 7.35 29.47 -13.47
CA PRO A 46 8.79 29.47 -13.77
C PRO A 46 9.28 28.20 -14.47
N ASP A 47 8.73 27.05 -14.10
CA ASP A 47 9.06 25.72 -14.61
C ASP A 47 8.06 25.18 -15.64
N SER A 48 7.26 26.07 -16.28
CA SER A 48 6.23 25.67 -17.24
C SER A 48 6.76 24.83 -18.41
N HIS A 49 8.02 25.03 -18.81
CA HIS A 49 8.65 24.24 -19.85
C HIS A 49 8.84 22.77 -19.45
N LEU A 50 9.16 22.49 -18.18
CA LEU A 50 9.27 21.13 -17.63
C LEU A 50 7.89 20.45 -17.54
N TRP A 51 6.86 21.24 -17.16
CA TRP A 51 5.48 20.75 -17.18
C TRP A 51 5.00 20.42 -18.58
N LYS A 52 5.28 21.27 -19.57
CA LYS A 52 4.96 21.01 -20.99
C LYS A 52 5.62 19.72 -21.49
N GLN A 53 6.88 19.48 -21.13
CA GLN A 53 7.57 18.22 -21.45
C GLN A 53 6.89 17.02 -20.79
N ALA A 54 6.53 17.11 -19.51
CA ALA A 54 5.83 16.05 -18.77
C ALA A 54 4.44 15.76 -19.37
N ILE A 55 3.69 16.78 -19.79
CA ILE A 55 2.40 16.68 -20.47
C ILE A 55 2.54 15.92 -21.81
N LEU A 56 3.48 16.33 -22.65
CA LEU A 56 3.73 15.68 -23.94
C LEU A 56 4.17 14.23 -23.76
N LYS A 57 5.04 13.96 -22.78
CA LYS A 57 5.49 12.60 -22.46
C LYS A 57 4.32 11.70 -22.05
N GLU A 58 3.45 12.17 -21.17
CA GLU A 58 2.28 11.40 -20.72
C GLU A 58 1.29 11.15 -21.87
N HIS A 59 0.97 12.19 -22.66
CA HIS A 59 0.07 12.03 -23.80
C HIS A 59 0.62 11.02 -24.81
N ASN A 60 1.88 11.15 -25.22
CA ASN A 60 2.53 10.24 -26.18
C ASN A 60 2.61 8.80 -25.62
N LEU A 61 2.81 8.63 -24.32
CA LEU A 61 2.78 7.32 -23.69
C LEU A 61 1.41 6.66 -23.87
N LEU A 62 0.32 7.36 -23.58
CA LEU A 62 -1.03 6.82 -23.65
C LEU A 62 -1.50 6.62 -25.10
N ASP A 63 -1.22 7.57 -26.00
CA ASP A 63 -1.69 7.57 -27.38
C ASP A 63 -0.82 6.69 -28.28
N ALA A 64 0.46 7.04 -28.44
CA ALA A 64 1.35 6.40 -29.40
C ALA A 64 1.92 5.07 -28.91
N THR A 65 2.38 5.00 -27.65
CA THR A 65 3.06 3.81 -27.12
C THR A 65 2.06 2.75 -26.66
N MET A 66 1.17 3.11 -25.75
CA MET A 66 0.22 2.17 -25.13
C MET A 66 -1.05 1.97 -25.96
N LYS A 67 -1.34 2.88 -26.89
CA LYS A 67 -2.54 2.86 -27.75
C LYS A 67 -3.81 2.69 -26.93
N CYS A 68 -3.97 3.54 -25.91
CA CYS A 68 -5.06 3.42 -24.94
C CYS A 68 -6.45 3.73 -25.53
N TRP A 69 -6.53 4.40 -26.67
CA TRP A 69 -7.78 4.83 -27.28
C TRP A 69 -7.76 4.89 -28.81
N ASP A 70 -8.96 4.96 -29.39
CA ASP A 70 -9.22 5.31 -30.78
C ASP A 70 -9.98 6.64 -30.83
N VAL A 71 -9.77 7.41 -31.90
CA VAL A 71 -10.60 8.56 -32.24
C VAL A 71 -11.84 8.09 -33.02
N VAL A 72 -13.03 8.35 -32.51
CA VAL A 72 -14.29 7.90 -33.10
C VAL A 72 -15.29 9.05 -33.28
N ASP A 73 -16.25 8.88 -34.20
CA ASP A 73 -17.34 9.83 -34.40
C ASP A 73 -18.37 9.76 -33.27
N GLN A 74 -18.75 10.90 -32.70
CA GLN A 74 -19.80 10.93 -31.67
C GLN A 74 -21.16 10.50 -32.24
N SER A 75 -21.39 10.70 -33.55
CA SER A 75 -22.63 10.28 -34.22
C SER A 75 -22.75 8.75 -34.35
N SER A 76 -21.65 8.02 -34.24
CA SER A 76 -21.64 6.54 -34.28
C SER A 76 -21.83 5.89 -32.93
N LEU A 77 -21.92 6.67 -31.85
CA LEU A 77 -22.04 6.12 -30.50
C LEU A 77 -23.46 5.61 -30.22
N PRO A 78 -23.57 4.57 -29.38
CA PRO A 78 -24.88 4.16 -28.85
C PRO A 78 -25.60 5.33 -28.13
N SER A 79 -26.91 5.39 -28.21
CA SER A 79 -27.72 6.44 -27.56
C SER A 79 -27.54 6.49 -26.04
N THR A 80 -27.13 5.37 -25.43
CA THR A 80 -26.82 5.24 -24.01
C THR A 80 -25.40 5.69 -23.65
N ALA A 81 -24.52 5.96 -24.62
CA ALA A 81 -23.13 6.30 -24.40
C ALA A 81 -22.96 7.50 -23.48
N ASN A 82 -21.98 7.40 -22.59
CA ASN A 82 -21.62 8.46 -21.67
C ASN A 82 -20.18 8.94 -22.00
N ILE A 83 -20.05 10.20 -22.41
CA ILE A 83 -18.73 10.78 -22.72
C ILE A 83 -18.23 11.51 -21.50
N ILE A 84 -17.27 10.93 -20.77
CA ILE A 84 -16.70 11.51 -19.55
C ILE A 84 -15.50 12.42 -19.86
N GLY A 85 -15.24 13.37 -18.96
CA GLY A 85 -14.07 14.23 -19.05
C GLY A 85 -12.84 13.60 -18.42
N THR A 86 -11.72 14.26 -18.65
CA THR A 86 -10.44 13.99 -17.97
C THR A 86 -9.97 15.22 -17.22
N LYS A 87 -8.98 15.06 -16.35
CA LYS A 87 -8.21 16.15 -15.76
C LYS A 87 -6.74 15.80 -15.75
N TRP A 88 -5.90 16.82 -15.76
CA TRP A 88 -4.49 16.68 -15.48
C TRP A 88 -4.23 16.67 -13.99
N VAL A 89 -3.29 15.82 -13.55
CA VAL A 89 -2.75 15.80 -12.20
C VAL A 89 -1.24 15.93 -12.29
N PHE A 90 -0.72 16.94 -11.62
CA PHE A 90 0.68 17.31 -11.63
C PHE A 90 1.34 16.97 -10.30
N LYS A 91 2.58 16.48 -10.33
CA LYS A 91 3.35 16.18 -9.15
C LYS A 91 4.85 16.30 -9.42
N VAL A 92 5.53 17.11 -8.63
CA VAL A 92 7.00 17.08 -8.57
C VAL A 92 7.44 15.84 -7.80
N LYS A 93 8.32 15.05 -8.39
CA LYS A 93 8.87 13.86 -7.76
C LYS A 93 10.25 14.15 -7.19
N TYR A 94 10.47 13.66 -5.98
CA TYR A 94 11.75 13.70 -5.28
C TYR A 94 12.16 12.28 -4.92
N ARG A 95 13.48 12.01 -4.99
CA ARG A 95 14.07 10.74 -4.53
C ARG A 95 15.14 11.08 -3.49
N ASN A 96 14.99 10.57 -2.28
CA ASN A 96 15.88 10.86 -1.14
C ASN A 96 16.05 12.37 -0.85
N GLY A 97 14.98 13.15 -1.00
CA GLY A 97 15.01 14.61 -0.82
C GLY A 97 15.53 15.42 -2.02
N THR A 98 16.09 14.76 -3.04
CA THR A 98 16.60 15.40 -4.25
C THR A 98 15.53 15.40 -5.35
N TYR A 99 15.43 16.49 -6.11
CA TYR A 99 14.52 16.58 -7.26
C TYR A 99 14.81 15.44 -8.26
N GLU A 100 13.77 14.75 -8.70
CA GLU A 100 13.86 13.70 -9.70
C GLU A 100 13.28 14.16 -11.04
N ARG A 101 12.00 14.56 -11.04
CA ARG A 101 11.30 14.95 -12.27
C ARG A 101 9.94 15.59 -12.02
N HIS A 102 9.45 16.28 -13.02
CA HIS A 102 8.04 16.66 -13.14
C HIS A 102 7.23 15.49 -13.69
N LYS A 103 6.10 15.18 -13.07
CA LYS A 103 5.19 14.11 -13.49
C LYS A 103 3.80 14.67 -13.73
N ALA A 104 3.30 14.53 -14.96
CA ALA A 104 1.92 14.80 -15.33
C ALA A 104 1.19 13.46 -15.52
N ARG A 105 -0.11 13.40 -15.19
CA ARG A 105 -0.98 12.25 -15.43
C ARG A 105 -2.33 12.70 -15.96
N ILE A 106 -2.82 12.02 -17.00
CA ILE A 106 -4.19 12.14 -17.48
C ILE A 106 -5.07 11.22 -16.62
N VAL A 107 -6.07 11.80 -15.95
CA VAL A 107 -6.95 11.07 -15.03
C VAL A 107 -8.40 11.24 -15.49
N ALA A 108 -9.08 10.13 -15.74
CA ALA A 108 -10.50 10.13 -16.07
C ALA A 108 -11.34 10.59 -14.86
N LEU A 109 -12.44 11.29 -15.13
CA LEU A 109 -13.40 11.69 -14.09
C LEU A 109 -14.34 10.53 -13.77
N GLY A 110 -13.82 9.46 -13.17
CA GLY A 110 -14.53 8.22 -12.89
C GLY A 110 -15.79 8.38 -12.04
N TYR A 111 -15.91 9.45 -11.25
CA TYR A 111 -17.14 9.77 -10.52
C TYR A 111 -18.33 10.12 -11.44
N ARG A 112 -18.07 10.40 -12.73
CA ARG A 112 -19.09 10.62 -13.78
C ARG A 112 -19.46 9.34 -14.50
N GLN A 113 -18.79 8.22 -14.24
CA GLN A 113 -19.15 6.93 -14.82
C GLN A 113 -20.47 6.40 -14.24
N ARG A 114 -21.29 5.78 -15.09
CA ARG A 114 -22.59 5.18 -14.75
C ARG A 114 -22.45 3.67 -14.70
N LYS A 115 -22.86 3.06 -13.57
CA LYS A 115 -22.90 1.59 -13.42
C LYS A 115 -23.90 1.00 -14.41
N GLY A 116 -23.54 -0.11 -15.02
CA GLY A 116 -24.36 -0.79 -16.05
C GLY A 116 -24.24 -0.17 -17.46
N VAL A 117 -23.42 0.89 -17.63
CA VAL A 117 -23.15 1.53 -18.93
C VAL A 117 -21.65 1.62 -19.18
N ASP A 118 -20.93 2.27 -18.28
CA ASP A 118 -19.48 2.54 -18.42
C ASP A 118 -18.63 1.49 -17.69
N TYR A 119 -19.22 0.79 -16.74
CA TYR A 119 -18.58 -0.28 -15.96
C TYR A 119 -19.64 -1.20 -15.32
N PHE A 120 -19.25 -2.44 -15.05
CA PHE A 120 -20.09 -3.43 -14.36
C PHE A 120 -19.48 -3.86 -13.04
N GLU A 121 -18.20 -4.23 -13.02
CA GLU A 121 -17.48 -4.70 -11.85
C GLU A 121 -16.31 -3.76 -11.54
N THR A 122 -16.11 -3.47 -10.25
CA THR A 122 -15.05 -2.58 -9.77
C THR A 122 -14.25 -3.18 -8.62
N PHE A 123 -14.69 -4.33 -8.10
CA PHE A 123 -13.99 -4.96 -7.00
C PHE A 123 -12.60 -5.40 -7.42
N SER A 124 -11.60 -4.91 -6.72
CA SER A 124 -10.21 -5.34 -6.83
C SER A 124 -9.75 -5.74 -5.43
N PRO A 125 -9.34 -6.98 -5.22
CA PRO A 125 -8.78 -7.36 -3.93
C PRO A 125 -7.48 -6.59 -3.67
N THR A 126 -7.21 -6.35 -2.41
CA THR A 126 -5.93 -5.84 -1.92
C THR A 126 -5.44 -6.76 -0.83
N SER A 127 -4.15 -7.06 -0.79
CA SER A 127 -3.60 -7.92 0.23
C SER A 127 -3.87 -7.36 1.62
N SER A 128 -4.28 -8.23 2.53
CA SER A 128 -4.52 -7.85 3.91
C SER A 128 -3.19 -7.65 4.67
N TYR A 129 -3.17 -6.71 5.63
CA TYR A 129 -2.01 -6.58 6.52
C TYR A 129 -1.72 -7.86 7.32
N VAL A 130 -2.75 -8.69 7.54
CA VAL A 130 -2.59 -10.01 8.17
C VAL A 130 -1.75 -10.92 7.29
N SER A 131 -2.07 -11.02 6.00
CA SER A 131 -1.32 -11.82 5.02
C SER A 131 0.12 -11.32 4.87
N ILE A 132 0.33 -10.00 4.77
CA ILE A 132 1.66 -9.41 4.71
C ILE A 132 2.49 -9.81 5.94
N ARG A 133 1.95 -9.61 7.16
CA ARG A 133 2.64 -9.97 8.41
C ARG A 133 2.85 -11.47 8.56
N LEU A 134 1.91 -12.29 8.10
CA LEU A 134 2.08 -13.75 8.10
C LEU A 134 3.21 -14.16 7.16
N VAL A 135 3.29 -13.60 5.94
CA VAL A 135 4.41 -13.84 5.02
C VAL A 135 5.73 -13.43 5.66
N LEU A 136 5.79 -12.25 6.30
CA LEU A 136 6.98 -11.80 7.01
C LEU A 136 7.35 -12.76 8.16
N ALA A 137 6.39 -13.17 8.99
CA ALA A 137 6.60 -14.12 10.09
C ALA A 137 7.07 -15.48 9.59
N LEU A 138 6.52 -15.95 8.47
CA LEU A 138 6.90 -17.21 7.83
C LEU A 138 8.30 -17.17 7.21
N THR A 139 8.72 -16.05 6.70
CA THR A 139 9.99 -15.83 5.99
C THR A 139 11.06 -15.11 6.81
N ALA A 140 10.84 -14.90 8.12
CA ALA A 140 11.83 -14.36 9.06
C ALA A 140 12.90 -15.41 9.40
N LEU A 141 13.63 -15.84 8.39
CA LEU A 141 14.64 -16.88 8.41
C LEU A 141 15.95 -16.38 7.79
N PRO A 142 17.13 -16.89 8.18
CA PRO A 142 18.38 -16.57 7.52
C PRO A 142 18.30 -16.82 6.00
N PHE A 143 19.07 -16.07 5.24
CA PHE A 143 19.21 -16.21 3.78
C PHE A 143 17.92 -15.99 2.98
N TRP A 144 16.98 -15.20 3.51
CA TRP A 144 15.84 -14.71 2.78
C TRP A 144 16.04 -13.26 2.35
N TYR A 145 15.82 -13.02 1.08
CA TYR A 145 15.90 -11.70 0.45
C TYR A 145 14.53 -11.02 0.43
N SER A 146 14.54 -9.71 0.35
CA SER A 146 13.35 -8.89 0.25
C SER A 146 13.56 -7.86 -0.86
N PHE A 147 12.64 -7.80 -1.81
CA PHE A 147 12.71 -6.85 -2.93
C PHE A 147 11.37 -6.13 -3.10
N ASP A 148 11.42 -4.98 -3.73
CA ASP A 148 10.26 -4.24 -4.20
C ASP A 148 10.25 -4.23 -5.73
N LEU A 149 9.13 -4.64 -6.35
CA LEU A 149 8.92 -4.57 -7.79
C LEU A 149 7.78 -3.60 -8.07
N ASP A 150 8.08 -2.51 -8.78
CA ASP A 150 7.09 -1.56 -9.25
C ASP A 150 6.59 -1.95 -10.64
N ALA A 151 5.28 -1.84 -10.84
CA ALA A 151 4.68 -2.09 -12.14
C ALA A 151 4.65 -0.81 -12.95
N VAL A 152 5.44 -0.79 -14.02
CA VAL A 152 5.46 0.34 -14.94
C VAL A 152 4.11 0.45 -15.65
N CYS A 153 3.48 1.61 -15.52
CA CYS A 153 2.22 1.89 -16.23
C CYS A 153 1.06 0.92 -15.89
N ALA A 154 0.97 0.44 -14.66
CA ALA A 154 0.05 -0.59 -14.20
C ALA A 154 -1.37 -0.47 -14.81
N PHE A 155 -2.08 0.63 -14.52
CA PHE A 155 -3.47 0.77 -14.97
C PHE A 155 -3.64 0.94 -16.49
N ILE A 156 -2.64 1.48 -17.19
CA ILE A 156 -2.73 1.67 -18.65
C ILE A 156 -2.25 0.44 -19.44
N SER A 157 -1.81 -0.61 -18.75
CA SER A 157 -1.47 -1.90 -19.36
C SER A 157 -2.69 -2.80 -19.53
N ALA A 158 -3.69 -2.68 -18.65
CA ALA A 158 -4.84 -3.56 -18.64
C ALA A 158 -5.84 -3.22 -19.77
N PRO A 159 -6.28 -4.20 -20.57
CA PRO A 159 -7.36 -3.99 -21.53
C PRO A 159 -8.69 -3.77 -20.81
N LEU A 160 -9.56 -2.95 -21.41
CA LEU A 160 -10.95 -2.89 -20.98
C LEU A 160 -11.70 -4.17 -21.42
N PRO A 161 -12.62 -4.70 -20.61
CA PRO A 161 -13.52 -5.77 -21.04
C PRO A 161 -14.26 -5.37 -22.31
N PRO A 162 -14.51 -6.30 -23.25
CA PRO A 162 -15.14 -5.99 -24.55
C PRO A 162 -16.53 -5.38 -24.47
N ASP A 163 -17.24 -5.66 -23.38
CA ASP A 163 -18.58 -5.17 -23.07
C ASP A 163 -18.59 -3.81 -22.35
N GLU A 164 -17.44 -3.33 -21.92
CA GLU A 164 -17.28 -2.02 -21.26
C GLU A 164 -16.84 -0.94 -22.27
N LEU A 165 -17.79 -0.13 -22.71
CA LEU A 165 -17.53 0.94 -23.68
C LEU A 165 -17.38 2.28 -22.96
N VAL A 166 -16.12 2.74 -22.80
CA VAL A 166 -15.81 4.01 -22.15
C VAL A 166 -15.37 5.03 -23.18
N TYR A 167 -16.01 6.20 -23.18
CA TYR A 167 -15.70 7.31 -24.08
C TYR A 167 -15.24 8.53 -23.30
N LEU A 168 -14.22 9.21 -23.85
CA LEU A 168 -13.67 10.43 -23.25
C LEU A 168 -13.89 11.64 -24.17
N LYS A 169 -14.10 12.80 -23.54
CA LYS A 169 -13.98 14.08 -24.23
C LYS A 169 -12.54 14.30 -24.71
N PRO A 170 -12.31 15.17 -25.70
CA PRO A 170 -10.96 15.63 -26.05
C PRO A 170 -10.18 16.03 -24.78
N ILE A 171 -8.91 15.63 -24.73
CA ILE A 171 -8.03 15.93 -23.61
C ILE A 171 -7.60 17.39 -23.67
N GLU A 172 -7.63 18.09 -22.54
CA GLU A 172 -7.19 19.49 -22.48
C GLU A 172 -5.75 19.64 -22.96
N GLY A 173 -5.52 20.54 -23.90
CA GLY A 173 -4.26 20.73 -24.61
C GLY A 173 -4.08 19.89 -25.89
N PHE A 174 -4.98 18.91 -26.15
CA PHE A 174 -4.94 18.02 -27.32
C PHE A 174 -6.33 17.98 -28.00
N PRO A 175 -6.69 19.01 -28.76
CA PRO A 175 -7.99 19.10 -29.40
C PRO A 175 -8.17 18.03 -30.49
N LEU A 176 -9.40 17.57 -30.65
CA LEU A 176 -9.81 16.69 -31.74
C LEU A 176 -10.66 17.48 -32.75
N PRO A 177 -10.81 16.97 -33.99
CA PRO A 177 -11.76 17.52 -34.94
C PRO A 177 -13.18 17.58 -34.33
N PRO A 178 -14.01 18.55 -34.74
CA PRO A 178 -15.41 18.66 -34.27
C PRO A 178 -16.18 17.35 -34.47
N GLY A 179 -16.99 16.99 -33.48
CA GLY A 179 -17.81 15.77 -33.51
C GLY A 179 -17.05 14.46 -33.22
N LYS A 180 -15.77 14.54 -32.84
CA LYS A 180 -14.96 13.37 -32.44
C LYS A 180 -14.83 13.27 -30.91
N CYS A 181 -14.61 12.04 -30.43
CA CYS A 181 -14.25 11.72 -29.06
C CYS A 181 -13.28 10.52 -29.04
N LEU A 182 -12.78 10.17 -27.83
CA LEU A 182 -11.88 9.05 -27.67
C LEU A 182 -12.67 7.83 -27.14
N ARG A 183 -12.51 6.68 -27.77
CA ARG A 183 -12.98 5.39 -27.27
C ARG A 183 -11.83 4.66 -26.63
N LEU A 184 -11.91 4.33 -25.35
CA LEU A 184 -10.85 3.60 -24.67
C LEU A 184 -10.78 2.13 -25.09
N ARG A 185 -9.58 1.63 -25.29
CA ARG A 185 -9.21 0.21 -25.48
C ARG A 185 -8.61 -0.38 -24.20
N LYS A 186 -7.91 0.44 -23.45
CA LYS A 186 -7.27 0.08 -22.18
C LYS A 186 -7.79 0.95 -21.07
N THR A 187 -7.64 0.49 -19.84
CA THR A 187 -7.95 1.32 -18.69
C THR A 187 -6.96 2.49 -18.57
N ILE A 188 -7.37 3.55 -17.91
CA ILE A 188 -6.51 4.69 -17.55
C ILE A 188 -6.71 5.06 -16.09
N TYR A 189 -5.83 5.88 -15.57
CA TYR A 189 -5.99 6.41 -14.22
C TYR A 189 -7.35 7.08 -14.02
N GLY A 190 -7.99 6.82 -12.88
CA GLY A 190 -9.24 7.45 -12.47
C GLY A 190 -10.52 6.74 -12.88
N LEU A 191 -10.49 5.73 -13.75
CA LEU A 191 -11.66 4.88 -13.99
C LEU A 191 -11.92 3.98 -12.78
N LYS A 192 -13.18 3.69 -12.50
CA LYS A 192 -13.58 2.85 -11.35
C LYS A 192 -13.14 1.40 -11.49
N GLN A 193 -13.11 0.86 -12.71
CA GLN A 193 -12.72 -0.53 -13.00
C GLN A 193 -11.23 -0.74 -13.24
N SER A 194 -10.40 0.32 -13.34
CA SER A 194 -8.96 0.16 -13.63
C SER A 194 -8.24 -0.76 -12.64
N PRO A 195 -8.45 -0.66 -11.32
CA PRO A 195 -7.83 -1.59 -10.38
C PRO A 195 -8.22 -3.05 -10.62
N ALA A 196 -9.50 -3.32 -10.85
CA ALA A 196 -10.02 -4.67 -11.10
C ALA A 196 -9.44 -5.28 -12.39
N ALA A 197 -9.42 -4.50 -13.47
CA ALA A 197 -8.86 -4.94 -14.75
C ALA A 197 -7.36 -5.22 -14.63
N TYR A 198 -6.61 -4.38 -13.93
CA TYR A 198 -5.17 -4.59 -13.69
C TYR A 198 -4.90 -5.81 -12.83
N PHE A 199 -5.64 -6.00 -11.73
CA PHE A 199 -5.53 -7.19 -10.91
C PHE A 199 -5.77 -8.47 -11.71
N LYS A 200 -6.80 -8.49 -12.56
CA LYS A 200 -7.09 -9.63 -13.45
C LYS A 200 -5.92 -9.91 -14.39
N LEU A 201 -5.35 -8.87 -14.99
CA LEU A 201 -4.17 -9.00 -15.85
C LEU A 201 -2.97 -9.58 -15.08
N CYS A 202 -2.67 -9.07 -13.88
CA CYS A 202 -1.59 -9.62 -13.02
C CYS A 202 -1.81 -11.10 -12.71
N LYS A 203 -3.04 -11.48 -12.30
CA LYS A 203 -3.40 -12.87 -12.01
C LYS A 203 -3.17 -13.76 -13.22
N GLU A 204 -3.60 -13.35 -14.42
CA GLU A 204 -3.39 -14.12 -15.65
C GLU A 204 -1.90 -14.29 -15.97
N VAL A 205 -1.12 -13.21 -15.95
CA VAL A 205 0.32 -13.24 -16.25
C VAL A 205 1.07 -14.06 -15.22
N TYR A 206 0.86 -13.82 -13.92
CA TYR A 206 1.57 -14.53 -12.86
C TYR A 206 1.26 -16.03 -12.86
N THR A 207 0.00 -16.40 -13.07
CA THR A 207 -0.38 -17.82 -13.18
C THR A 207 0.27 -18.47 -14.42
N LYS A 208 0.29 -17.79 -15.55
CA LYS A 208 0.91 -18.28 -16.79
C LYS A 208 2.42 -18.54 -16.63
N VAL A 209 3.13 -17.69 -15.86
CA VAL A 209 4.56 -17.86 -15.58
C VAL A 209 4.85 -18.77 -14.38
N GLY A 210 3.87 -19.57 -13.93
CA GLY A 210 4.05 -20.62 -12.94
C GLY A 210 3.90 -20.21 -11.48
N MET A 211 3.35 -19.00 -11.19
CA MET A 211 2.94 -18.66 -9.82
C MET A 211 1.60 -19.31 -9.47
N LYS A 212 1.46 -19.78 -8.24
CA LYS A 212 0.18 -20.26 -7.68
C LYS A 212 -0.42 -19.15 -6.81
N GLN A 213 -1.67 -18.77 -7.07
CA GLN A 213 -2.43 -17.83 -6.23
C GLN A 213 -2.93 -18.55 -4.99
N LEU A 214 -2.85 -17.92 -3.81
CA LEU A 214 -3.40 -18.49 -2.57
C LEU A 214 -4.92 -18.28 -2.49
N HIS A 215 -5.63 -19.29 -1.97
CA HIS A 215 -7.07 -19.18 -1.73
C HIS A 215 -7.41 -18.25 -0.55
N SER A 216 -6.55 -18.19 0.46
CA SER A 216 -6.77 -17.37 1.65
C SER A 216 -6.60 -15.86 1.42
N ASP A 217 -5.78 -15.48 0.44
CA ASP A 217 -5.61 -14.09 0.01
C ASP A 217 -5.22 -14.09 -1.48
N GLU A 218 -6.13 -13.63 -2.32
CA GLU A 218 -5.96 -13.63 -3.77
C GLU A 218 -4.81 -12.73 -4.25
N CYS A 219 -4.30 -11.85 -3.41
CA CYS A 219 -3.16 -10.99 -3.71
C CYS A 219 -1.81 -11.61 -3.36
N VAL A 220 -1.78 -12.85 -2.83
CA VAL A 220 -0.55 -13.56 -2.52
C VAL A 220 -0.31 -14.67 -3.54
N PHE A 221 0.84 -14.60 -4.20
CA PHE A 221 1.28 -15.57 -5.20
C PHE A 221 2.55 -16.25 -4.73
N VAL A 222 2.68 -17.54 -4.99
CA VAL A 222 3.81 -18.35 -4.54
C VAL A 222 4.32 -19.26 -5.67
N ARG A 223 5.64 -19.48 -5.71
CA ARG A 223 6.28 -20.45 -6.61
C ARG A 223 7.36 -21.19 -5.85
N TYR A 224 7.40 -22.50 -6.03
CA TYR A 224 8.37 -23.39 -5.40
C TYR A 224 9.06 -24.24 -6.44
N GLU A 225 10.37 -24.46 -6.27
CA GLU A 225 11.14 -25.35 -7.11
C GLU A 225 12.14 -26.15 -6.24
N ASN A 226 12.42 -27.38 -6.64
CA ASN A 226 13.44 -28.19 -5.98
C ASN A 226 14.83 -27.62 -6.22
N ASN A 227 15.65 -27.55 -5.19
CA ASN A 227 17.03 -27.03 -5.26
C ASN A 227 18.11 -28.12 -5.07
N ILE A 228 17.75 -29.40 -4.99
CA ILE A 228 18.72 -30.48 -4.79
C ILE A 228 18.95 -31.21 -6.11
N ILE A 229 20.22 -31.31 -6.54
CA ILE A 229 20.61 -32.04 -7.74
C ILE A 229 20.32 -33.54 -7.56
N GLY A 230 19.63 -34.14 -8.53
CA GLY A 230 19.40 -35.58 -8.55
C GLY A 230 18.31 -36.10 -7.60
N ASN A 231 17.57 -35.24 -6.90
CA ASN A 231 16.45 -35.64 -6.08
C ASN A 231 15.09 -35.15 -6.63
N PRO A 232 14.52 -35.87 -7.63
CA PRO A 232 13.22 -35.49 -8.19
C PRO A 232 12.02 -35.77 -7.28
N LYS A 233 12.25 -36.48 -6.15
CA LYS A 233 11.19 -36.96 -5.25
C LYS A 233 10.93 -36.08 -4.03
N LEU A 234 11.52 -34.91 -3.96
CA LEU A 234 11.11 -33.96 -2.90
C LEU A 234 9.66 -33.56 -3.20
N ASN A 235 8.71 -34.20 -2.50
CA ASN A 235 7.33 -33.75 -2.62
C ASN A 235 7.20 -32.42 -1.88
N ILE A 236 7.25 -31.35 -2.67
CA ILE A 236 7.18 -29.97 -2.16
C ILE A 236 5.85 -29.75 -1.44
N GLU A 237 4.77 -30.37 -1.91
CA GLU A 237 3.44 -30.25 -1.32
C GLU A 237 3.41 -30.86 0.09
N ASP A 238 3.96 -32.07 0.28
CA ASP A 238 4.08 -32.68 1.60
C ASP A 238 4.95 -31.88 2.57
N LEU A 239 6.00 -31.24 2.06
CA LEU A 239 6.88 -30.39 2.86
C LEU A 239 6.20 -29.08 3.30
N LEU A 240 5.35 -28.52 2.45
CA LEU A 240 4.57 -27.32 2.76
C LEU A 240 3.45 -27.62 3.73
N GLU A 241 2.73 -28.75 3.54
CA GLU A 241 1.67 -29.20 4.43
C GLU A 241 2.20 -29.55 5.82
N SER A 242 3.36 -30.20 5.89
CA SER A 242 4.01 -30.55 7.16
C SER A 242 4.69 -29.36 7.85
N GLY A 243 4.87 -28.22 7.17
CA GLY A 243 5.60 -27.05 7.67
C GLY A 243 7.11 -27.28 7.88
N HIS A 244 7.66 -28.38 7.40
CA HIS A 244 9.05 -28.77 7.60
C HIS A 244 10.07 -27.93 6.81
N PHE A 245 9.64 -27.12 5.84
CA PHE A 245 10.56 -26.29 5.06
C PHE A 245 11.43 -25.33 5.91
N ARG A 246 11.02 -25.03 7.14
CA ARG A 246 11.77 -24.18 8.09
C ARG A 246 12.88 -24.91 8.84
N THR A 247 12.75 -26.21 8.94
CA THR A 247 13.69 -27.06 9.67
C THR A 247 14.67 -27.79 8.75
N MET A 248 14.57 -27.52 7.45
CA MET A 248 15.43 -28.15 6.47
C MET A 248 16.89 -27.76 6.68
N PRO A 249 17.81 -28.73 6.63
CA PRO A 249 19.24 -28.46 6.68
C PRO A 249 19.65 -27.59 5.49
N ILE A 250 20.65 -26.74 5.71
CA ILE A 250 21.28 -25.98 4.63
C ILE A 250 21.91 -26.96 3.65
N VAL A 251 21.58 -26.82 2.37
CA VAL A 251 22.12 -27.69 1.31
C VAL A 251 23.56 -27.27 0.99
N PRO A 252 24.52 -28.20 0.93
CA PRO A 252 25.87 -27.93 0.47
C PRO A 252 25.87 -27.31 -0.95
N GLU A 253 26.79 -26.41 -1.20
CA GLU A 253 26.79 -25.63 -2.48
C GLU A 253 26.87 -26.52 -3.72
N HIS A 254 27.64 -27.60 -3.67
CA HIS A 254 27.81 -28.51 -4.79
C HIS A 254 26.58 -29.38 -5.10
N GLU A 255 25.62 -29.45 -4.17
CA GLU A 255 24.34 -30.15 -4.34
C GLU A 255 23.21 -29.24 -4.80
N ARG A 256 23.46 -27.93 -4.94
CA ARG A 256 22.41 -26.95 -5.27
C ARG A 256 22.23 -26.81 -6.78
N ILE A 257 20.97 -26.81 -7.20
CA ILE A 257 20.57 -26.36 -8.55
C ILE A 257 20.74 -24.84 -8.67
N TYR A 258 20.22 -24.10 -7.67
CA TYR A 258 20.35 -22.65 -7.54
C TYR A 258 21.45 -22.31 -6.54
N LYS A 259 22.53 -21.69 -7.00
CA LYS A 259 23.74 -21.46 -6.18
C LYS A 259 23.51 -20.52 -4.99
N GLN A 260 22.67 -19.53 -5.17
CA GLN A 260 22.36 -18.54 -4.12
C GLN A 260 21.23 -19.02 -3.18
N CYS A 261 20.55 -20.11 -3.47
CA CYS A 261 19.53 -20.69 -2.61
C CYS A 261 20.16 -21.69 -1.62
N HIS A 262 20.11 -21.36 -0.35
CA HIS A 262 20.69 -22.18 0.73
C HIS A 262 19.77 -23.34 1.19
N TYR A 263 18.51 -23.35 0.76
CA TYR A 263 17.49 -24.31 1.19
C TYR A 263 17.23 -25.39 0.12
N PRO A 264 16.74 -26.57 0.51
CA PRO A 264 16.36 -27.64 -0.42
C PRO A 264 15.26 -27.23 -1.40
N VAL A 265 14.41 -26.27 -1.00
CA VAL A 265 13.32 -25.72 -1.81
C VAL A 265 13.58 -24.26 -2.08
N ALA A 266 13.71 -23.89 -3.34
CA ALA A 266 13.68 -22.51 -3.79
C ALA A 266 12.24 -22.01 -3.72
N CYS A 267 12.04 -20.87 -3.07
CA CYS A 267 10.72 -20.28 -2.84
C CYS A 267 10.69 -18.81 -3.24
N LEU A 268 9.65 -18.42 -3.95
CA LEU A 268 9.33 -17.04 -4.32
C LEU A 268 7.91 -16.74 -3.88
N ILE A 269 7.73 -15.68 -3.09
CA ILE A 269 6.43 -15.18 -2.64
C ILE A 269 6.29 -13.74 -3.10
N ILE A 270 5.19 -13.42 -3.75
CA ILE A 270 4.84 -12.06 -4.17
C ILE A 270 3.54 -11.67 -3.48
N VAL A 271 3.56 -10.52 -2.81
CA VAL A 271 2.38 -9.88 -2.22
C VAL A 271 2.04 -8.68 -3.08
N LEU A 272 0.95 -8.80 -3.85
CA LEU A 272 0.47 -7.75 -4.74
C LEU A 272 -0.42 -6.76 -3.96
N TYR A 273 -0.09 -5.49 -4.02
CA TYR A 273 -0.92 -4.42 -3.49
C TYR A 273 -1.08 -3.31 -4.53
N VAL A 274 -2.13 -3.41 -5.34
CA VAL A 274 -2.43 -2.53 -6.47
C VAL A 274 -1.31 -2.60 -7.52
N ASP A 275 -0.36 -1.66 -7.53
CA ASP A 275 0.80 -1.58 -8.42
C ASP A 275 2.12 -2.01 -7.76
N ASN A 276 2.16 -2.07 -6.44
CA ASN A 276 3.34 -2.49 -5.68
C ASN A 276 3.38 -4.00 -5.46
N ASN A 277 4.54 -4.60 -5.66
CA ASN A 277 4.77 -6.03 -5.43
C ASN A 277 5.87 -6.21 -4.38
N GLY A 278 5.48 -6.51 -3.15
CA GLY A 278 6.41 -6.90 -2.11
C GLY A 278 6.88 -8.35 -2.33
N VAL A 279 8.16 -8.57 -2.48
CA VAL A 279 8.76 -9.87 -2.80
C VAL A 279 9.54 -10.41 -1.63
N ARG A 280 9.32 -11.68 -1.31
CA ARG A 280 10.14 -12.46 -0.40
C ARG A 280 10.63 -13.72 -1.12
N THR A 281 11.93 -13.95 -1.10
CA THR A 281 12.52 -15.15 -1.73
C THR A 281 13.77 -15.63 -0.97
N ASN A 282 13.98 -16.91 -0.95
CA ASN A 282 15.27 -17.52 -0.53
C ASN A 282 16.18 -17.84 -1.73
N CYS A 283 15.73 -17.49 -2.95
CA CYS A 283 16.41 -17.81 -4.21
C CYS A 283 16.31 -16.64 -5.19
N PRO A 284 17.32 -15.75 -5.28
CA PRO A 284 17.34 -14.65 -6.23
C PRO A 284 17.22 -15.11 -7.69
N GLU A 285 17.84 -16.24 -8.04
CA GLU A 285 17.78 -16.79 -9.40
C GLU A 285 16.34 -17.17 -9.82
N LEU A 286 15.49 -17.59 -8.86
CA LEU A 286 14.08 -17.88 -9.12
C LEU A 286 13.30 -16.59 -9.38
N LEU A 287 13.65 -15.48 -8.70
CA LEU A 287 13.09 -14.17 -8.95
C LEU A 287 13.51 -13.65 -10.35
N GLU A 288 14.79 -13.76 -10.71
CA GLU A 288 15.28 -13.35 -12.03
C GLU A 288 14.61 -14.13 -13.16
N ARG A 289 14.33 -15.41 -12.93
CA ARG A 289 13.57 -16.22 -13.87
C ARG A 289 12.13 -15.75 -14.01
N PHE A 290 11.47 -15.46 -12.89
CA PHE A 290 10.11 -14.89 -12.89
C PHE A 290 10.07 -13.56 -13.66
N GLU A 291 11.01 -12.65 -13.41
CA GLU A 291 11.09 -11.35 -14.11
C GLU A 291 11.27 -11.54 -15.63
N ARG A 292 12.13 -12.46 -16.05
CA ARG A 292 12.32 -12.79 -17.48
C ARG A 292 11.06 -13.38 -18.11
N ASP A 293 10.38 -14.29 -17.38
CA ASP A 293 9.16 -14.94 -17.88
C ASP A 293 8.01 -13.92 -18.03
N VAL A 294 7.89 -12.98 -17.08
CA VAL A 294 6.93 -11.86 -17.16
C VAL A 294 7.27 -10.92 -18.32
N ALA A 295 8.54 -10.54 -18.49
CA ALA A 295 8.98 -9.70 -19.60
C ALA A 295 8.72 -10.37 -20.96
N ALA A 296 8.87 -11.69 -21.06
CA ALA A 296 8.57 -12.45 -22.27
C ALA A 296 7.06 -12.50 -22.59
N ASP A 297 6.18 -12.41 -21.60
CA ASP A 297 4.73 -12.27 -21.81
C ASP A 297 4.35 -10.92 -22.41
N ASN A 298 5.15 -9.87 -22.15
CA ASN A 298 5.03 -8.52 -22.73
C ASN A 298 3.73 -7.77 -22.44
N ARG A 299 2.92 -8.19 -21.46
CA ARG A 299 1.68 -7.51 -21.05
C ARG A 299 1.88 -6.64 -19.82
N ILE A 300 2.82 -7.01 -18.95
CA ILE A 300 3.18 -6.27 -17.73
C ILE A 300 4.69 -6.04 -17.77
N ASP A 301 5.10 -4.84 -17.39
CA ASP A 301 6.49 -4.48 -17.22
C ASP A 301 6.76 -4.24 -15.73
N LEU A 302 7.72 -4.97 -15.15
CA LEU A 302 8.11 -4.89 -13.75
C LEU A 302 9.55 -4.38 -13.65
N VAL A 303 9.76 -3.44 -12.75
CA VAL A 303 11.09 -2.89 -12.46
C VAL A 303 11.43 -3.14 -11.00
N ARG A 304 12.62 -3.74 -10.75
CA ARG A 304 13.14 -3.91 -9.40
C ARG A 304 13.64 -2.57 -8.87
N GLU A 305 12.98 -2.03 -7.84
CA GLU A 305 13.34 -0.76 -7.20
C GLU A 305 14.45 -0.91 -6.14
N GLY A 306 14.84 -2.14 -5.82
CA GLY A 306 15.83 -2.49 -4.80
C GLY A 306 15.25 -3.29 -3.65
N ASP A 307 15.88 -3.17 -2.48
CA ASP A 307 15.39 -3.83 -1.27
C ASP A 307 14.08 -3.19 -0.80
N MET A 308 13.12 -4.02 -0.37
CA MET A 308 11.85 -3.57 0.18
C MET A 308 12.06 -2.83 1.52
N SER A 309 12.49 -1.58 1.47
CA SER A 309 12.70 -0.75 2.66
C SER A 309 11.42 -0.01 3.10
N TRP A 310 10.51 0.25 2.16
CA TRP A 310 9.22 0.88 2.40
C TRP A 310 8.12 0.13 1.66
N PHE A 311 7.12 -0.32 2.42
CA PHE A 311 5.95 -0.94 1.84
C PHE A 311 4.71 -0.48 2.61
N LEU A 312 3.72 0.06 1.92
CA LEU A 312 2.46 0.57 2.48
C LEU A 312 2.65 1.54 3.67
N SER A 313 3.51 2.54 3.50
CA SER A 313 3.82 3.55 4.52
C SER A 313 4.43 2.99 5.81
N THR A 314 5.00 1.81 5.75
CA THR A 314 5.74 1.15 6.83
C THR A 314 7.19 0.96 6.40
N ARG A 315 8.13 1.33 7.26
CA ARG A 315 9.54 1.09 7.03
C ARG A 315 9.89 -0.31 7.52
N TYR A 316 10.58 -1.08 6.67
CA TYR A 316 11.07 -2.42 6.98
C TYR A 316 12.60 -2.44 6.99
N SER A 317 13.16 -3.30 7.83
CA SER A 317 14.59 -3.63 7.81
C SER A 317 14.74 -5.14 7.92
N PHE A 318 15.62 -5.69 7.08
CA PHE A 318 15.85 -7.13 6.95
C PHE A 318 17.31 -7.43 7.23
N ASP A 319 17.59 -8.28 8.22
CA ASP A 319 18.92 -8.82 8.44
C ASP A 319 19.02 -10.20 7.76
N PHE A 320 19.74 -10.24 6.67
CA PHE A 320 19.92 -11.44 5.86
C PHE A 320 20.56 -12.61 6.62
N LYS A 321 21.48 -12.31 7.55
CA LYS A 321 22.23 -13.34 8.27
C LYS A 321 21.41 -13.98 9.40
N THR A 322 20.65 -13.20 10.11
CA THR A 322 19.85 -13.66 11.26
C THR A 322 18.42 -13.95 10.89
N GLY A 323 17.93 -13.43 9.76
CA GLY A 323 16.53 -13.48 9.38
C GLY A 323 15.64 -12.52 10.19
N LEU A 324 16.25 -11.64 11.00
CA LEU A 324 15.49 -10.64 11.75
C LEU A 324 14.83 -9.64 10.78
N ILE A 325 13.53 -9.47 10.92
CA ILE A 325 12.75 -8.45 10.23
C ILE A 325 12.22 -7.46 11.27
N THR A 326 12.36 -6.17 11.02
CA THR A 326 11.73 -5.14 11.85
C THR A 326 10.84 -4.23 11.02
N ALA A 327 9.76 -3.73 11.63
CA ALA A 327 8.86 -2.76 11.01
C ALA A 327 8.54 -1.61 11.96
N ASP A 328 8.51 -0.39 11.43
CA ASP A 328 8.11 0.82 12.14
C ASP A 328 7.41 1.84 11.23
N GLN A 329 6.71 2.77 11.84
CA GLN A 329 6.07 3.90 11.18
C GLN A 329 6.51 5.24 11.79
N GLU A 330 7.78 5.39 12.16
CA GLU A 330 8.32 6.60 12.79
C GLU A 330 8.00 7.86 11.96
N ALA A 331 8.29 7.84 10.67
CA ALA A 331 8.01 8.98 9.76
C ALA A 331 6.50 9.31 9.67
N TYR A 332 5.64 8.30 9.74
CA TYR A 332 4.20 8.52 9.77
C TYR A 332 3.75 9.19 11.07
N ILE A 333 4.30 8.76 12.22
CA ILE A 333 4.02 9.38 13.53
C ILE A 333 4.49 10.85 13.54
N ASP A 334 5.67 11.16 13.00
CA ASP A 334 6.17 12.52 12.90
C ASP A 334 5.27 13.40 12.00
N LYS A 335 4.78 12.87 10.90
CA LYS A 335 3.79 13.54 10.06
C LYS A 335 2.48 13.82 10.82
N LEU A 336 1.98 12.86 11.59
CA LEU A 336 0.78 13.07 12.42
C LEU A 336 1.02 14.14 13.50
N ALA A 337 2.18 14.10 14.15
CA ALA A 337 2.57 15.11 15.13
C ALA A 337 2.53 16.52 14.53
N ALA A 338 3.09 16.71 13.32
CA ALA A 338 3.05 17.97 12.61
C ALA A 338 1.62 18.41 12.24
N ASN A 339 0.81 17.49 11.67
CA ASN A 339 -0.58 17.79 11.28
C ASN A 339 -1.47 18.25 12.44
N HIS A 340 -1.22 17.72 13.65
CA HIS A 340 -2.02 18.01 14.83
C HIS A 340 -1.37 19.00 15.81
N GLY A 341 -0.27 19.66 15.41
CA GLY A 341 0.45 20.66 16.20
C GLY A 341 1.02 20.07 17.50
N LEU A 342 1.66 18.89 17.40
CA LEU A 342 2.24 18.13 18.51
C LEU A 342 3.74 17.83 18.33
N THR A 343 4.43 18.51 17.41
CA THR A 343 5.86 18.28 17.10
C THR A 343 6.72 18.38 18.36
N ASP A 344 6.48 19.41 19.19
CA ASP A 344 7.24 19.66 20.42
C ASP A 344 6.47 19.21 21.70
N ALA A 345 5.44 18.39 21.54
CA ALA A 345 4.60 17.99 22.66
C ALA A 345 5.29 16.93 23.53
N HIS A 346 5.20 17.12 24.84
CA HIS A 346 5.65 16.08 25.78
C HIS A 346 4.90 14.78 25.57
N SER A 347 5.62 13.66 25.56
CA SER A 347 5.05 12.32 25.45
C SER A 347 4.20 11.95 26.69
N CYS A 348 3.25 11.05 26.50
CA CYS A 348 2.45 10.47 27.57
C CYS A 348 2.92 9.05 27.88
N LYS A 349 2.90 8.66 29.18
CA LYS A 349 3.24 7.28 29.60
C LYS A 349 2.14 6.28 29.26
N LEU A 350 0.89 6.72 29.22
CA LEU A 350 -0.30 5.91 28.91
C LEU A 350 -1.06 6.53 27.75
N PRO A 351 -1.63 5.70 26.84
CA PRO A 351 -2.45 6.20 25.73
C PRO A 351 -3.69 6.97 26.23
N MET A 352 -4.27 6.49 27.35
CA MET A 352 -5.41 7.12 28.03
C MET A 352 -5.34 6.76 29.50
N LYS A 353 -5.76 7.64 30.40
CA LYS A 353 -5.86 7.33 31.84
C LYS A 353 -6.98 6.32 32.09
N PRO A 354 -6.83 5.37 33.01
CA PRO A 354 -7.89 4.38 33.31
C PRO A 354 -9.21 5.03 33.80
N SER A 355 -9.15 6.23 34.38
CA SER A 355 -10.32 6.98 34.85
C SER A 355 -11.12 7.68 33.75
N VAL A 356 -10.68 7.63 32.49
CA VAL A 356 -11.37 8.29 31.38
C VAL A 356 -12.47 7.37 30.87
N ASP A 357 -13.72 7.81 31.07
CA ASP A 357 -14.88 7.20 30.45
C ASP A 357 -15.39 8.13 29.32
N LEU A 358 -15.21 7.71 28.09
CA LEU A 358 -15.63 8.47 26.92
C LEU A 358 -17.17 8.62 26.82
N ALA A 359 -17.92 7.71 27.43
CA ALA A 359 -19.38 7.77 27.45
C ALA A 359 -19.93 8.90 28.36
N GLN A 360 -19.14 9.37 29.32
CA GLN A 360 -19.52 10.50 30.18
C GLN A 360 -19.27 11.87 29.53
N ILE A 361 -18.65 11.93 28.38
CA ILE A 361 -18.46 13.20 27.65
C ILE A 361 -19.83 13.66 27.11
N PRO A 362 -20.32 14.84 27.52
CA PRO A 362 -21.61 15.34 27.04
C PRO A 362 -21.63 15.45 25.51
N LEU A 363 -22.65 14.86 24.90
CA LEU A 363 -22.87 14.98 23.47
C LEU A 363 -23.85 16.13 23.21
N PRO A 364 -23.57 17.01 22.25
CA PRO A 364 -24.47 18.10 21.87
C PRO A 364 -25.67 17.54 21.08
N ASP A 365 -26.83 18.15 21.22
CA ASP A 365 -28.04 17.80 20.43
C ASP A 365 -27.78 17.84 18.92
N LYS A 366 -26.95 18.78 18.49
CA LYS A 366 -26.48 18.90 17.09
C LYS A 366 -24.95 18.88 17.08
N PRO A 367 -24.33 17.80 16.55
CA PRO A 367 -22.88 17.72 16.44
C PRO A 367 -22.33 18.87 15.59
N ASN A 368 -21.23 19.47 16.04
CA ASN A 368 -20.53 20.51 15.27
C ASN A 368 -19.73 19.85 14.14
N PRO A 369 -20.05 20.13 12.85
CA PRO A 369 -19.41 19.49 11.69
C PRO A 369 -17.89 19.61 11.67
N PHE A 370 -17.35 20.76 12.13
CA PHE A 370 -15.90 20.98 12.22
C PHE A 370 -15.24 19.97 13.17
N TRP A 371 -15.76 19.87 14.42
CA TRP A 371 -15.17 18.93 15.41
C TRP A 371 -15.36 17.47 15.01
N VAL A 372 -16.51 17.12 14.42
CA VAL A 372 -16.75 15.76 13.89
C VAL A 372 -15.71 15.43 12.82
N SER A 373 -15.47 16.33 11.86
CA SER A 373 -14.51 16.10 10.79
C SER A 373 -13.07 15.97 11.29
N VAL A 374 -12.62 16.91 12.13
CA VAL A 374 -11.25 16.91 12.69
C VAL A 374 -11.02 15.69 13.59
N TYR A 375 -12.03 15.30 14.37
CA TYR A 375 -11.96 14.13 15.22
C TYR A 375 -11.93 12.82 14.39
N ALA A 376 -12.81 12.69 13.39
CA ALA A 376 -12.82 11.53 12.51
C ALA A 376 -11.48 11.36 11.78
N MET A 377 -10.84 12.46 11.37
CA MET A 377 -9.53 12.46 10.74
C MET A 377 -8.45 11.87 11.66
N ILE A 378 -8.27 12.42 12.88
CA ILE A 378 -7.24 11.91 13.80
C ILE A 378 -7.49 10.45 14.22
N VAL A 379 -8.77 10.05 14.40
CA VAL A 379 -9.10 8.66 14.75
C VAL A 379 -8.78 7.72 13.59
N GLY A 380 -9.08 8.11 12.33
CA GLY A 380 -8.70 7.35 11.14
C GLY A 380 -7.19 7.19 11.00
N GLU A 381 -6.43 8.26 11.22
CA GLU A 381 -4.96 8.25 11.21
C GLU A 381 -4.38 7.35 12.31
N LEU A 382 -4.90 7.44 13.53
CA LEU A 382 -4.52 6.56 14.65
C LEU A 382 -4.92 5.10 14.41
N MET A 383 -6.06 4.84 13.75
CA MET A 383 -6.50 3.49 13.39
C MET A 383 -5.52 2.85 12.42
N PHE A 384 -5.05 3.61 11.42
CA PHE A 384 -4.03 3.13 10.49
C PHE A 384 -2.73 2.74 11.23
N LEU A 385 -2.28 3.56 12.19
CA LEU A 385 -1.12 3.27 13.02
C LEU A 385 -1.35 2.03 13.91
N ALA A 386 -2.51 1.96 14.58
CA ALA A 386 -2.88 0.87 15.47
C ALA A 386 -2.95 -0.49 14.77
N THR A 387 -3.49 -0.52 13.55
CA THR A 387 -3.65 -1.76 12.79
C THR A 387 -2.38 -2.19 12.06
N ASN A 388 -1.42 -1.30 11.82
CA ASN A 388 -0.21 -1.62 11.08
C ASN A 388 0.98 -1.99 11.97
N SER A 389 1.34 -1.14 12.91
CA SER A 389 2.61 -1.30 13.64
C SER A 389 2.53 -1.05 15.15
N MET A 390 1.40 -0.57 15.68
CA MET A 390 1.31 -0.21 17.09
C MET A 390 0.13 -0.88 17.81
N PRO A 391 0.17 -2.19 18.07
CA PRO A 391 -0.91 -2.92 18.76
C PRO A 391 -1.23 -2.34 20.15
N SER A 392 -0.28 -1.67 20.80
CA SER A 392 -0.46 -1.10 22.14
C SER A 392 -1.52 0.02 22.23
N ILE A 393 -1.95 0.59 21.11
CA ILE A 393 -3.00 1.62 21.10
C ILE A 393 -4.34 1.11 20.52
N VAL A 394 -4.43 -0.13 20.06
CA VAL A 394 -5.61 -0.63 19.32
C VAL A 394 -6.90 -0.55 20.15
N PHE A 395 -6.84 -0.89 21.44
CA PHE A 395 -7.97 -0.78 22.36
C PHE A 395 -8.50 0.66 22.46
N HIS A 396 -7.58 1.60 22.71
CA HIS A 396 -7.94 3.01 22.90
C HIS A 396 -8.49 3.64 21.61
N VAL A 397 -7.90 3.31 20.47
CA VAL A 397 -8.38 3.79 19.17
C VAL A 397 -9.73 3.18 18.82
N SER A 398 -9.96 1.89 19.12
CA SER A 398 -11.26 1.24 18.96
C SER A 398 -12.35 1.90 19.84
N ALA A 399 -12.01 2.27 21.08
CA ALA A 399 -12.92 3.01 21.95
C ALA A 399 -13.26 4.42 21.40
N LEU A 400 -12.26 5.16 20.93
CA LEU A 400 -12.45 6.46 20.30
C LEU A 400 -13.30 6.36 19.01
N ALA A 401 -13.12 5.33 18.22
CA ALA A 401 -13.84 5.15 16.94
C ALA A 401 -15.36 5.06 17.10
N ARG A 402 -15.86 4.67 18.27
CA ARG A 402 -17.30 4.62 18.60
C ARG A 402 -17.99 5.99 18.50
N TYR A 403 -17.22 7.07 18.63
CA TYR A 403 -17.72 8.45 18.68
C TYR A 403 -17.42 9.27 17.41
N MET A 404 -16.99 8.63 16.31
CA MET A 404 -16.56 9.36 15.09
C MET A 404 -17.67 10.23 14.48
N THR A 405 -18.93 9.83 14.60
CA THR A 405 -20.08 10.57 14.04
C THR A 405 -20.58 11.71 14.92
N VAL A 406 -20.15 11.75 16.19
CA VAL A 406 -20.61 12.72 17.20
C VAL A 406 -19.45 13.41 17.92
N GLY A 407 -18.24 13.29 17.38
CA GLY A 407 -17.00 13.75 17.99
C GLY A 407 -17.03 15.22 18.43
N THR A 408 -16.58 15.50 19.64
CA THR A 408 -16.48 16.83 20.24
C THR A 408 -15.01 17.25 20.42
N LYS A 409 -14.78 18.51 20.81
CA LYS A 409 -13.44 19.00 21.18
C LYS A 409 -12.79 18.17 22.29
N GLN A 410 -13.59 17.64 23.24
CA GLN A 410 -13.07 16.78 24.31
C GLN A 410 -12.63 15.42 23.79
N HIS A 411 -13.43 14.78 22.91
CA HIS A 411 -13.03 13.55 22.24
C HIS A 411 -11.72 13.74 21.46
N TYR A 412 -11.58 14.85 20.73
CA TYR A 412 -10.34 15.19 20.02
C TYR A 412 -9.14 15.36 20.97
N ALA A 413 -9.34 15.95 22.15
CA ALA A 413 -8.28 16.05 23.16
C ALA A 413 -7.79 14.68 23.65
N HIS A 414 -8.69 13.71 23.84
CA HIS A 414 -8.32 12.33 24.18
C HIS A 414 -7.58 11.63 23.03
N ALA A 415 -8.01 11.81 21.78
CA ALA A 415 -7.30 11.31 20.60
C ALA A 415 -5.87 11.88 20.51
N LYS A 416 -5.70 13.19 20.79
CA LYS A 416 -4.37 13.81 20.91
C LYS A 416 -3.51 13.19 22.03
N THR A 417 -4.10 12.72 23.11
CA THR A 417 -3.36 12.03 24.18
C THR A 417 -2.83 10.69 23.70
N VAL A 418 -3.62 9.94 22.93
CA VAL A 418 -3.17 8.69 22.27
C VAL A 418 -2.03 8.98 21.30
N LEU A 419 -2.12 10.06 20.50
CA LEU A 419 -1.02 10.46 19.59
C LEU A 419 0.25 10.84 20.36
N ARG A 420 0.15 11.57 21.49
CA ARG A 420 1.29 11.90 22.36
C ARG A 420 1.96 10.64 22.94
N TYR A 421 1.18 9.61 23.27
CA TYR A 421 1.75 8.31 23.62
C TYR A 421 2.50 7.70 22.46
N ALA A 422 1.90 7.69 21.25
CA ALA A 422 2.53 7.15 20.07
C ALA A 422 3.85 7.87 19.73
N ILE A 423 3.91 9.21 19.85
CA ILE A 423 5.12 10.00 19.71
C ILE A 423 6.23 9.52 20.67
N GLY A 424 5.87 9.26 21.95
CA GLY A 424 6.82 8.73 22.93
C GLY A 424 7.30 7.30 22.64
N GLN A 425 6.58 6.56 21.83
CA GLN A 425 6.89 5.17 21.48
C GLN A 425 7.37 5.00 20.01
N LYS A 426 7.58 6.09 19.26
CA LYS A 426 7.81 6.05 17.81
C LYS A 426 9.02 5.22 17.38
N LYS A 427 10.02 5.06 18.26
CA LYS A 427 11.22 4.22 18.02
C LYS A 427 10.99 2.73 18.28
N ARG A 428 9.86 2.34 18.87
CA ARG A 428 9.53 0.92 19.03
C ARG A 428 9.18 0.31 17.69
N LYS A 429 9.65 -0.92 17.50
CA LYS A 429 9.47 -1.69 16.27
C LYS A 429 8.74 -2.99 16.57
N ILE A 430 7.93 -3.44 15.63
CA ILE A 430 7.52 -4.85 15.59
C ILE A 430 8.68 -5.62 14.97
N SER A 431 8.98 -6.80 15.52
CA SER A 431 10.05 -7.66 15.00
C SER A 431 9.57 -9.10 14.81
N TRP A 432 10.08 -9.72 13.78
CA TRP A 432 9.88 -11.14 13.46
C TRP A 432 11.25 -11.79 13.35
N CYS A 433 11.48 -12.88 14.10
CA CYS A 433 12.70 -13.64 14.05
C CYS A 433 12.40 -15.09 14.45
N ALA A 434 12.70 -16.03 13.59
CA ALA A 434 12.48 -17.44 13.88
C ALA A 434 13.66 -18.11 14.62
N ALA A 435 14.84 -17.48 14.62
CA ALA A 435 16.10 -18.13 15.06
C ALA A 435 16.18 -18.41 16.57
N HIS A 436 15.40 -17.75 17.42
CA HIS A 436 15.58 -17.84 18.88
C HIS A 436 14.59 -18.74 19.63
N VAL A 437 13.68 -19.44 18.96
CA VAL A 437 12.49 -19.91 19.66
C VAL A 437 12.17 -21.40 19.50
N ARG A 438 12.98 -22.24 18.80
CA ARG A 438 12.47 -23.56 18.50
C ARG A 438 13.37 -24.76 18.56
N PRO A 439 12.77 -25.87 19.03
CA PRO A 439 13.24 -27.21 18.64
C PRO A 439 13.09 -27.37 17.12
N PRO A 440 14.12 -27.91 16.43
CA PRO A 440 14.16 -27.97 14.96
C PRO A 440 13.11 -28.90 14.31
N HIS A 441 12.30 -29.61 15.08
CA HIS A 441 11.37 -30.65 14.61
C HIS A 441 9.88 -30.24 14.64
N LEU A 442 9.56 -28.98 14.97
CA LEU A 442 8.16 -28.54 14.98
C LEU A 442 7.83 -27.65 13.78
N PRO A 443 6.71 -27.86 13.07
CA PRO A 443 6.22 -27.04 11.98
C PRO A 443 5.91 -25.60 12.47
N CYS A 444 5.22 -24.79 11.77
CA CYS A 444 4.80 -23.46 12.21
C CYS A 444 4.01 -23.54 13.53
N HIS A 445 4.42 -22.79 14.57
CA HIS A 445 3.70 -22.73 15.84
C HIS A 445 2.83 -21.49 15.90
N ILE A 446 1.55 -21.68 15.80
CA ILE A 446 0.57 -20.61 15.98
C ILE A 446 -0.02 -20.73 17.38
N TYR A 447 -0.04 -19.62 18.11
CA TYR A 447 -0.70 -19.53 19.41
C TYR A 447 -1.38 -18.16 19.56
N ALA A 448 -2.37 -18.08 20.43
CA ALA A 448 -3.16 -16.89 20.66
C ALA A 448 -3.22 -16.54 22.14
N PHE A 449 -3.39 -15.25 22.40
CA PHE A 449 -3.89 -14.73 23.67
C PHE A 449 -5.19 -13.99 23.39
N SER A 450 -6.17 -14.20 24.21
CA SER A 450 -7.44 -13.45 24.19
C SER A 450 -7.85 -13.04 25.58
N ASP A 451 -8.62 -11.97 25.66
CA ASP A 451 -9.16 -11.42 26.91
C ASP A 451 -10.44 -10.63 26.63
N ALA A 452 -11.36 -10.57 27.58
CA ALA A 452 -12.61 -9.83 27.44
C ALA A 452 -13.02 -9.10 28.73
N SER A 453 -13.46 -7.85 28.58
CA SER A 453 -14.08 -7.08 29.66
C SER A 453 -15.59 -7.26 29.61
N TRP A 454 -16.18 -7.86 30.67
CA TRP A 454 -17.62 -8.10 30.71
C TRP A 454 -18.43 -6.83 30.83
N ALA A 455 -19.39 -6.64 29.88
CA ALA A 455 -20.43 -5.62 29.92
C ALA A 455 -19.92 -4.17 30.10
N ASP A 456 -18.71 -3.87 29.59
CA ASP A 456 -18.03 -2.57 29.78
C ASP A 456 -18.56 -1.45 28.88
N VAL A 457 -19.27 -1.76 27.81
CA VAL A 457 -19.76 -0.78 26.83
C VAL A 457 -21.12 -0.22 27.22
N VAL A 458 -21.17 0.99 27.74
CA VAL A 458 -22.42 1.71 28.08
C VAL A 458 -22.94 2.45 26.85
N PRO A 459 -24.28 2.49 26.60
CA PRO A 459 -25.37 1.85 27.38
C PRO A 459 -25.66 0.40 26.96
N SER A 460 -25.04 -0.11 25.91
CA SER A 460 -25.37 -1.40 25.28
C SER A 460 -25.08 -2.62 26.17
N ARG A 461 -24.25 -2.45 27.22
CA ARG A 461 -23.75 -3.51 28.10
C ARG A 461 -23.08 -4.68 27.36
N LYS A 462 -22.60 -4.42 26.14
CA LYS A 462 -21.76 -5.37 25.39
C LYS A 462 -20.35 -5.40 25.96
N SER A 463 -19.67 -6.50 25.74
CA SER A 463 -18.28 -6.72 26.17
C SER A 463 -17.29 -6.23 25.13
N THR A 464 -16.17 -5.65 25.56
CA THR A 464 -15.01 -5.42 24.69
C THR A 464 -14.11 -6.65 24.79
N TYR A 465 -13.68 -7.17 23.64
CA TYR A 465 -12.72 -8.26 23.57
C TYR A 465 -11.46 -7.84 22.84
N CYS A 466 -10.37 -8.51 23.11
CA CYS A 466 -9.13 -8.38 22.37
C CYS A 466 -8.48 -9.76 22.16
N TYR A 467 -7.71 -9.87 21.08
CA TYR A 467 -6.85 -11.03 20.84
C TYR A 467 -5.56 -10.65 20.12
N LEU A 468 -4.55 -11.49 20.35
CA LEU A 468 -3.23 -11.43 19.70
C LEU A 468 -2.90 -12.82 19.20
N LEU A 469 -2.60 -12.96 17.90
CA LEU A 469 -2.14 -14.22 17.33
C LEU A 469 -0.66 -14.09 16.94
N PHE A 470 0.08 -15.14 17.26
CA PHE A 470 1.51 -15.24 17.02
C PHE A 470 1.81 -16.40 16.10
N CYS A 471 2.75 -16.17 15.18
CA CYS A 471 3.37 -17.20 14.38
C CYS A 471 4.86 -17.21 14.69
N ASN A 472 5.37 -18.29 15.30
CA ASN A 472 6.78 -18.43 15.69
C ASN A 472 7.28 -17.25 16.55
N ASN A 473 6.52 -16.88 17.59
CA ASN A 473 6.74 -15.76 18.50
C ASN A 473 6.69 -14.37 17.86
N ALA A 474 6.22 -14.26 16.65
CA ALA A 474 6.01 -13.01 15.98
C ALA A 474 4.52 -12.72 15.87
N VAL A 475 4.08 -11.61 16.43
CA VAL A 475 2.68 -11.20 16.33
C VAL A 475 2.34 -10.86 14.88
N PHE A 476 1.25 -11.43 14.35
CA PHE A 476 0.79 -11.16 12.98
C PHE A 476 -0.67 -10.73 12.89
N ILE A 477 -1.49 -11.02 13.93
CA ILE A 477 -2.84 -10.51 14.06
C ILE A 477 -3.02 -9.93 15.45
N TRP A 478 -3.72 -8.80 15.53
CA TRP A 478 -4.24 -8.23 16.76
C TRP A 478 -5.52 -7.47 16.48
N LYS A 479 -6.43 -7.49 17.44
CA LYS A 479 -7.70 -6.79 17.34
C LYS A 479 -8.22 -6.43 18.73
N SER A 480 -8.92 -5.32 18.82
CA SER A 480 -9.81 -4.99 19.92
C SER A 480 -11.14 -4.50 19.35
N ALA A 481 -12.23 -5.07 19.78
CA ALA A 481 -13.56 -4.74 19.27
C ALA A 481 -14.64 -4.98 20.33
N VAL A 482 -15.83 -4.43 20.07
CA VAL A 482 -17.03 -4.74 20.87
C VAL A 482 -17.64 -6.02 20.35
N ALA A 483 -18.00 -6.93 21.23
CA ALA A 483 -18.66 -8.19 20.90
C ALA A 483 -19.99 -7.93 20.15
N PRO A 484 -20.31 -8.72 19.11
CA PRO A 484 -21.57 -8.54 18.37
C PRO A 484 -22.79 -8.91 19.23
N ILE A 485 -22.61 -9.83 20.16
CA ILE A 485 -23.66 -10.31 21.09
C ILE A 485 -23.51 -9.71 22.48
N LEU A 486 -24.56 -9.77 23.26
CA LEU A 486 -24.57 -9.45 24.69
C LEU A 486 -24.27 -10.73 25.48
N ALA A 487 -23.15 -10.76 26.17
CA ALA A 487 -22.80 -11.84 27.09
C ALA A 487 -23.53 -11.69 28.43
N LEU A 488 -24.22 -12.72 28.88
CA LEU A 488 -24.94 -12.73 30.13
C LEU A 488 -24.03 -13.02 31.33
N LEU A 489 -22.89 -13.67 31.07
CA LEU A 489 -21.91 -14.06 32.11
C LEU A 489 -20.51 -13.69 31.66
N THR A 490 -19.59 -13.49 32.60
CA THR A 490 -18.14 -13.27 32.33
C THR A 490 -17.55 -14.41 31.50
N ALA A 491 -17.86 -15.67 31.87
CA ALA A 491 -17.38 -16.82 31.10
C ALA A 491 -17.83 -16.81 29.64
N GLU A 492 -19.05 -16.37 29.34
CA GLU A 492 -19.55 -16.25 27.96
C GLU A 492 -18.81 -15.14 27.18
N SER A 493 -18.46 -14.04 27.87
CA SER A 493 -17.66 -12.98 27.22
C SER A 493 -16.24 -13.45 26.90
N GLU A 494 -15.61 -14.24 27.78
CA GLU A 494 -14.29 -14.85 27.54
C GLU A 494 -14.33 -15.86 26.38
N MET A 495 -15.41 -16.63 26.23
CA MET A 495 -15.59 -17.58 25.11
C MET A 495 -15.80 -16.87 23.77
N THR A 496 -16.17 -15.59 23.76
CA THR A 496 -16.37 -14.79 22.53
C THR A 496 -15.14 -13.98 22.14
N ALA A 497 -14.13 -13.93 22.99
CA ALA A 497 -12.85 -13.27 22.75
C ALA A 497 -11.91 -14.13 21.88
#